data_a78eba735240dabe37f7ad12c2b23cb3
#
_entry.id   a78eba735240dabe37f7ad12c2b23cb3
#
_cell.length_a   1.000
_cell.length_b   1.000
_cell.length_c   1.000
_cell.angle_alpha   90.00
_cell.angle_beta   90.00
_cell.angle_gamma   90.00
#
_symmetry.space_group_name_H-M   'P 1'
#
loop_
_entity.id
_entity.type
_entity.pdbx_description
1 polymer ?
#
loop_
_entity_poly.entity_id
_entity_poly.type
_entity_poly.pdbx_seq_one_letter_code
_entity_poly.pdbx_strand_id
1 'polypeptide(L)'
;MIKFLFFILIFTNIAFSQSQKESEQTKFDFHGYTLKGCLGSDLSKPKRQVAKLPSKQAQIYLKQLFPLLQADNEDFVKAKSVLEKMQSDSGLTEPDKAQMYYYFAYIDSVNDDLKSAKKNYKKFLSIKEADPRLKSNVISMLGQLSYAEGSYTTAIDYMEQWIAMESNPSSLGFDIIAASYWQLKDKKKALKFSERALCVAKANKSKPKESTYNLLIALYNENERI
;
A
#
# COMPACT_ATOMS: atom_id res chain seq x y z
N MET A 1 -3.36 17.93 -8.94
CA MET A 1 -4.56 17.42 -8.28
C MET A 1 -5.13 16.31 -9.14
N ILE A 2 -5.33 15.10 -8.64
CA ILE A 2 -5.93 13.96 -9.36
C ILE A 2 -4.99 13.17 -10.30
N LYS A 3 -3.82 12.69 -9.85
CA LYS A 3 -3.14 11.57 -10.52
C LYS A 3 -2.93 10.35 -9.63
N PHE A 4 -3.16 10.48 -8.34
CA PHE A 4 -3.05 9.35 -7.39
C PHE A 4 -4.33 8.52 -7.23
N LEU A 5 -5.41 8.88 -7.93
CA LEU A 5 -6.72 8.21 -7.84
C LEU A 5 -6.99 7.18 -8.95
N PHE A 6 -6.06 6.96 -9.88
CA PHE A 6 -6.31 6.13 -11.07
C PHE A 6 -6.01 4.64 -10.90
N PHE A 7 -5.60 4.19 -9.71
CA PHE A 7 -5.28 2.77 -9.51
C PHE A 7 -6.44 1.91 -9.00
N ILE A 8 -7.68 2.40 -8.97
CA ILE A 8 -8.85 1.64 -8.50
C ILE A 8 -10.03 1.73 -9.47
N LEU A 9 -9.80 1.81 -10.75
CA LEU A 9 -10.91 1.83 -11.73
C LEU A 9 -10.72 0.82 -12.84
N ILE A 10 -10.73 -0.47 -12.51
CA ILE A 10 -11.17 -1.52 -13.43
C ILE A 10 -12.14 -2.46 -12.69
N PHE A 11 -13.28 -1.92 -12.28
CA PHE A 11 -14.52 -2.65 -12.14
C PHE A 11 -15.61 -1.79 -12.75
N THR A 12 -15.60 -1.74 -14.09
CA THR A 12 -16.67 -1.12 -14.86
C THR A 12 -17.88 -2.03 -14.90
N ASN A 13 -19.04 -1.40 -14.61
CA ASN A 13 -20.37 -1.80 -15.01
C ASN A 13 -21.02 -2.99 -14.29
N ILE A 14 -21.36 -2.79 -13.01
CA ILE A 14 -22.65 -3.28 -12.53
C ILE A 14 -23.37 -2.04 -11.94
N ALA A 15 -24.32 -1.52 -12.71
CA ALA A 15 -25.22 -0.48 -12.26
C ALA A 15 -26.18 -1.06 -11.22
N PHE A 16 -25.77 -1.05 -9.95
CA PHE A 16 -26.67 -1.30 -8.83
C PHE A 16 -27.33 0.03 -8.43
N SER A 17 -28.67 0.03 -8.29
CA SER A 17 -29.37 1.22 -7.85
C SER A 17 -28.95 1.59 -6.42
N GLN A 18 -28.87 2.90 -6.11
CA GLN A 18 -28.47 3.40 -4.79
C GLN A 18 -29.33 2.82 -3.64
N SER A 19 -30.61 2.55 -3.88
CA SER A 19 -31.52 1.99 -2.86
C SER A 19 -31.23 0.53 -2.49
N GLN A 20 -30.71 -0.28 -3.42
CA GLN A 20 -30.25 -1.63 -3.12
C GLN A 20 -28.91 -1.62 -2.36
N LYS A 21 -28.02 -0.65 -2.66
CA LYS A 21 -26.74 -0.49 -1.94
C LYS A 21 -26.94 -0.20 -0.46
N GLU A 22 -27.93 0.61 -0.08
CA GLU A 22 -28.22 0.92 1.34
C GLU A 22 -28.83 -0.28 2.08
N SER A 23 -29.73 -1.04 1.45
CA SER A 23 -30.35 -2.22 2.08
C SER A 23 -29.39 -3.39 2.24
N GLU A 24 -28.41 -3.55 1.35
CA GLU A 24 -27.38 -4.59 1.46
C GLU A 24 -26.25 -4.22 2.41
N GLN A 25 -25.92 -2.92 2.57
CA GLN A 25 -24.97 -2.48 3.59
C GLN A 25 -25.42 -2.83 5.02
N THR A 26 -26.72 -2.95 5.29
CA THR A 26 -27.24 -3.33 6.61
C THR A 26 -27.06 -4.82 6.93
N LYS A 27 -26.85 -5.69 5.94
CA LYS A 27 -26.55 -7.12 6.16
C LYS A 27 -25.21 -7.36 6.88
N PHE A 28 -24.32 -6.36 6.87
CA PHE A 28 -22.99 -6.47 7.48
C PHE A 28 -22.89 -5.61 8.74
N ASP A 29 -23.78 -5.86 9.71
CA ASP A 29 -23.75 -5.17 10.99
C ASP A 29 -22.75 -5.85 11.95
N PHE A 30 -21.53 -5.31 11.95
CA PHE A 30 -20.42 -5.78 12.80
C PHE A 30 -20.35 -4.93 14.10
N HIS A 31 -21.44 -4.85 14.86
CA HIS A 31 -21.41 -4.18 16.15
C HIS A 31 -20.45 -4.88 17.13
N GLY A 32 -19.55 -4.10 17.72
CA GLY A 32 -18.65 -4.58 18.77
C GLY A 32 -17.30 -5.14 18.32
N TYR A 33 -16.90 -5.02 17.07
CA TYR A 33 -15.59 -5.50 16.63
C TYR A 33 -14.45 -4.59 17.11
N THR A 34 -13.49 -5.22 17.76
CA THR A 34 -12.20 -4.58 18.09
C THR A 34 -11.15 -5.01 17.08
N LEU A 35 -10.11 -4.20 16.89
CA LEU A 35 -9.00 -4.56 15.99
C LEU A 35 -8.41 -5.94 16.34
N LYS A 36 -8.27 -6.25 17.65
CA LYS A 36 -7.84 -7.57 18.12
C LYS A 36 -8.78 -8.69 17.68
N GLY A 37 -10.09 -8.47 17.72
CA GLY A 37 -11.09 -9.44 17.24
C GLY A 37 -11.01 -9.67 15.74
N CYS A 38 -10.78 -8.60 14.95
CA CYS A 38 -10.64 -8.70 13.48
C CYS A 38 -9.38 -9.43 13.03
N LEU A 39 -8.28 -9.28 13.76
CA LEU A 39 -6.95 -9.76 13.37
C LEU A 39 -6.53 -11.04 14.09
N GLY A 40 -7.24 -11.42 15.16
CA GLY A 40 -6.84 -12.51 16.04
C GLY A 40 -5.75 -12.09 17.04
N SER A 41 -5.21 -13.05 17.80
CA SER A 41 -4.28 -12.80 18.90
C SER A 41 -2.86 -12.37 18.48
N ASP A 42 -2.52 -12.42 17.20
CA ASP A 42 -1.13 -12.40 16.69
C ASP A 42 -0.59 -11.03 16.28
N LEU A 43 -1.16 -9.92 16.75
CA LEU A 43 -0.49 -8.64 16.58
C LEU A 43 0.67 -8.54 17.58
N SER A 44 1.84 -9.02 17.18
CA SER A 44 3.08 -8.67 17.84
C SER A 44 3.27 -7.16 17.71
N LYS A 45 3.34 -6.46 18.84
CA LYS A 45 3.64 -5.02 18.80
C LYS A 45 4.99 -4.83 18.12
N PRO A 46 5.06 -4.11 17.00
CA PRO A 46 6.34 -3.87 16.35
C PRO A 46 7.27 -3.17 17.34
N LYS A 47 8.52 -3.63 17.39
CA LYS A 47 9.54 -2.98 18.22
C LYS A 47 9.71 -1.54 17.74
N ARG A 48 9.75 -0.59 18.69
CA ARG A 48 10.02 0.82 18.38
C ARG A 48 11.30 0.93 17.57
N GLN A 49 11.18 1.43 16.36
CA GLN A 49 12.30 1.57 15.45
C GLN A 49 12.83 2.99 15.49
N VAL A 50 14.16 3.14 15.62
CA VAL A 50 14.81 4.44 15.65
C VAL A 50 15.13 4.88 14.23
N ALA A 51 14.73 6.12 13.91
CA ALA A 51 15.08 6.73 12.63
C ALA A 51 16.59 6.87 12.49
N LYS A 52 17.11 6.55 11.31
CA LYS A 52 18.46 6.96 10.94
C LYS A 52 18.39 8.33 10.28
N LEU A 53 19.14 9.28 10.83
CA LEU A 53 19.24 10.62 10.24
C LEU A 53 20.16 10.54 9.01
N PRO A 54 19.86 11.30 7.94
CA PRO A 54 20.72 11.40 6.78
C PRO A 54 22.05 12.08 7.15
N SER A 55 23.13 11.69 6.50
CA SER A 55 24.44 12.33 6.65
C SER A 55 24.39 13.80 6.29
N LYS A 56 25.39 14.58 6.72
CA LYS A 56 25.50 16.00 6.32
C LYS A 56 25.55 16.15 4.80
N GLN A 57 26.21 15.21 4.11
CA GLN A 57 26.30 15.19 2.65
C GLN A 57 24.93 14.96 2.01
N ALA A 58 24.17 13.96 2.46
CA ALA A 58 22.82 13.70 1.94
C ALA A 58 21.86 14.88 2.21
N GLN A 59 21.99 15.56 3.35
CA GLN A 59 21.15 16.72 3.68
C GLN A 59 21.25 17.84 2.66
N ILE A 60 22.40 18.02 1.97
CA ILE A 60 22.57 19.02 0.91
C ILE A 60 21.61 18.75 -0.25
N TYR A 61 21.50 17.49 -0.66
CA TYR A 61 20.58 17.07 -1.73
C TYR A 61 19.12 17.09 -1.29
N LEU A 62 18.84 16.61 -0.08
CA LEU A 62 17.48 16.54 0.45
C LEU A 62 16.85 17.92 0.64
N LYS A 63 17.62 18.95 1.01
CA LYS A 63 17.16 20.35 1.07
C LYS A 63 16.73 20.87 -0.30
N GLN A 64 17.37 20.41 -1.38
CA GLN A 64 16.98 20.78 -2.75
C GLN A 64 15.80 19.94 -3.24
N LEU A 65 15.74 18.66 -2.84
CA LEU A 65 14.74 17.71 -3.29
C LEU A 65 13.34 17.98 -2.71
N PHE A 66 13.24 18.21 -1.40
CA PHE A 66 11.94 18.27 -0.73
C PHE A 66 11.01 19.37 -1.26
N PRO A 67 11.46 20.59 -1.56
CA PRO A 67 10.59 21.60 -2.15
C PRO A 67 10.02 21.20 -3.52
N LEU A 68 10.74 20.35 -4.27
CA LEU A 68 10.33 19.88 -5.60
C LEU A 68 9.32 18.73 -5.54
N LEU A 69 9.09 18.16 -4.37
CA LEU A 69 8.13 17.07 -4.13
C LEU A 69 6.84 17.55 -3.45
N GLN A 70 6.72 18.86 -3.15
CA GLN A 70 5.53 19.42 -2.50
C GLN A 70 4.43 19.67 -3.53
N ALA A 71 3.18 19.35 -3.17
CA ALA A 71 2.01 19.38 -4.06
C ALA A 71 1.80 20.72 -4.80
N ASP A 72 2.20 21.85 -4.18
CA ASP A 72 2.03 23.18 -4.76
C ASP A 72 3.18 23.57 -5.72
N ASN A 73 4.24 22.76 -5.78
CA ASN A 73 5.45 23.08 -6.57
C ASN A 73 6.14 21.81 -7.09
N GLU A 74 5.36 20.81 -7.51
CA GLU A 74 5.90 19.54 -8.01
C GLU A 74 6.71 19.75 -9.30
N ASP A 75 8.02 19.46 -9.25
CA ASP A 75 8.89 19.41 -10.41
C ASP A 75 9.71 18.10 -10.38
N PHE A 76 9.07 17.01 -10.81
CA PHE A 76 9.69 15.68 -10.80
C PHE A 76 10.90 15.56 -11.73
N VAL A 77 10.99 16.40 -12.76
CA VAL A 77 12.15 16.42 -13.68
C VAL A 77 13.37 16.95 -12.94
N LYS A 78 13.24 18.10 -12.27
CA LYS A 78 14.32 18.64 -11.43
C LYS A 78 14.60 17.75 -10.23
N ALA A 79 13.57 17.21 -9.58
CA ALA A 79 13.75 16.30 -8.47
C ALA A 79 14.60 15.07 -8.86
N LYS A 80 14.33 14.47 -10.03
CA LYS A 80 15.13 13.36 -10.57
C LYS A 80 16.58 13.79 -10.85
N SER A 81 16.79 14.97 -11.41
CA SER A 81 18.16 15.51 -11.64
C SER A 81 18.94 15.71 -10.32
N VAL A 82 18.27 16.15 -9.23
CA VAL A 82 18.90 16.24 -7.91
C VAL A 82 19.31 14.85 -7.40
N LEU A 83 18.46 13.84 -7.58
CA LEU A 83 18.77 12.47 -7.18
C LEU A 83 19.88 11.84 -8.03
N GLU A 84 19.98 12.17 -9.31
CA GLU A 84 21.08 11.72 -10.19
C GLU A 84 22.43 12.32 -9.76
N LYS A 85 22.44 13.60 -9.37
CA LYS A 85 23.65 14.22 -8.77
C LYS A 85 24.00 13.55 -7.43
N MET A 86 22.99 13.29 -6.60
CA MET A 86 23.18 12.56 -5.35
C MET A 86 23.75 11.15 -5.61
N GLN A 87 23.27 10.45 -6.63
CA GLN A 87 23.75 9.10 -6.99
C GLN A 87 25.23 9.09 -7.40
N SER A 88 25.72 10.16 -7.99
CA SER A 88 27.11 10.30 -8.43
C SER A 88 28.07 10.69 -7.30
N ASP A 89 27.54 10.96 -6.11
CA ASP A 89 28.34 11.38 -4.95
C ASP A 89 28.89 10.18 -4.19
N SER A 90 30.22 10.03 -4.16
CA SER A 90 30.90 8.96 -3.45
C SER A 90 30.90 9.10 -1.93
N GLY A 91 30.51 10.25 -1.40
CA GLY A 91 30.48 10.53 0.04
C GLY A 91 29.20 10.03 0.75
N LEU A 92 28.28 9.38 0.03
CA LEU A 92 27.05 8.86 0.59
C LEU A 92 27.26 7.58 1.40
N THR A 93 26.63 7.54 2.57
CA THR A 93 26.52 6.33 3.38
C THR A 93 25.45 5.36 2.82
N GLU A 94 25.46 4.10 3.25
CA GLU A 94 24.42 3.13 2.83
C GLU A 94 22.99 3.59 3.20
N PRO A 95 22.71 4.13 4.40
CA PRO A 95 21.41 4.73 4.69
C PRO A 95 21.00 5.85 3.72
N ASP A 96 21.96 6.70 3.30
CA ASP A 96 21.69 7.78 2.35
C ASP A 96 21.31 7.23 0.96
N LYS A 97 22.04 6.21 0.50
CA LYS A 97 21.74 5.51 -0.77
C LYS A 97 20.35 4.86 -0.72
N ALA A 98 19.99 4.25 0.42
CA ALA A 98 18.66 3.70 0.60
C ALA A 98 17.59 4.80 0.46
N GLN A 99 17.76 5.92 1.15
CA GLN A 99 16.82 7.04 1.06
C GLN A 99 16.71 7.60 -0.35
N MET A 100 17.84 7.71 -1.06
CA MET A 100 17.88 8.10 -2.47
C MET A 100 17.05 7.15 -3.34
N TYR A 101 17.19 5.82 -3.20
CA TYR A 101 16.39 4.85 -3.94
C TYR A 101 14.91 4.93 -3.60
N TYR A 102 14.55 5.24 -2.35
CA TYR A 102 13.16 5.49 -1.97
C TYR A 102 12.55 6.64 -2.76
N TYR A 103 13.26 7.78 -2.89
CA TYR A 103 12.75 8.94 -3.64
C TYR A 103 12.75 8.72 -5.14
N PHE A 104 13.74 8.00 -5.71
CA PHE A 104 13.66 7.57 -7.11
C PHE A 104 12.40 6.74 -7.35
N ALA A 105 12.15 5.75 -6.51
CA ALA A 105 10.98 4.91 -6.64
C ALA A 105 9.66 5.68 -6.50
N TYR A 106 9.62 6.66 -5.61
CA TYR A 106 8.45 7.54 -5.46
C TYR A 106 8.20 8.33 -6.75
N ILE A 107 9.21 9.01 -7.29
CA ILE A 107 9.10 9.80 -8.53
C ILE A 107 8.71 8.88 -9.71
N ASP A 108 9.35 7.73 -9.84
CA ASP A 108 9.03 6.77 -10.90
C ASP A 108 7.57 6.29 -10.78
N SER A 109 7.07 6.05 -9.55
CA SER A 109 5.67 5.65 -9.31
C SER A 109 4.68 6.75 -9.71
N VAL A 110 5.00 8.01 -9.42
CA VAL A 110 4.13 9.15 -9.78
C VAL A 110 4.11 9.37 -11.30
N ASN A 111 5.20 9.08 -11.97
CA ASN A 111 5.34 9.17 -13.44
C ASN A 111 4.87 7.90 -14.18
N ASP A 112 4.25 6.97 -13.47
CA ASP A 112 3.70 5.71 -14.03
C ASP A 112 4.77 4.74 -14.58
N ASP A 113 6.06 4.98 -14.26
CA ASP A 113 7.13 4.02 -14.54
C ASP A 113 7.23 2.96 -13.42
N LEU A 114 6.24 2.08 -13.40
CA LEU A 114 6.10 1.06 -12.35
C LEU A 114 7.29 0.09 -12.30
N LYS A 115 7.91 -0.16 -13.45
CA LYS A 115 9.08 -1.04 -13.55
C LYS A 115 10.30 -0.46 -12.84
N SER A 116 10.61 0.80 -13.10
CA SER A 116 11.71 1.52 -12.41
C SER A 116 11.40 1.72 -10.93
N ALA A 117 10.17 2.08 -10.58
CA ALA A 117 9.72 2.20 -9.20
C ALA A 117 9.97 0.90 -8.42
N LYS A 118 9.52 -0.23 -8.93
CA LYS A 118 9.71 -1.56 -8.31
C LYS A 118 11.19 -1.92 -8.17
N LYS A 119 12.00 -1.62 -9.20
CA LYS A 119 13.46 -1.83 -9.15
C LYS A 119 14.11 -1.01 -8.03
N ASN A 120 13.75 0.27 -7.91
CA ASN A 120 14.33 1.16 -6.91
C ASN A 120 13.84 0.82 -5.49
N TYR A 121 12.58 0.44 -5.29
CA TYR A 121 12.10 -0.08 -4.00
C TYR A 121 12.83 -1.36 -3.58
N LYS A 122 13.11 -2.29 -4.51
CA LYS A 122 13.89 -3.49 -4.21
C LYS A 122 15.34 -3.15 -3.83
N LYS A 123 15.97 -2.17 -4.49
CA LYS A 123 17.29 -1.67 -4.09
C LYS A 123 17.26 -1.07 -2.69
N PHE A 124 16.23 -0.29 -2.33
CA PHE A 124 16.04 0.19 -0.96
C PHE A 124 16.03 -0.98 0.03
N LEU A 125 15.23 -2.02 -0.21
CA LEU A 125 15.12 -3.17 0.69
C LEU A 125 16.40 -4.00 0.79
N SER A 126 17.26 -4.01 -0.23
CA SER A 126 18.53 -4.72 -0.20
C SER A 126 19.58 -4.09 0.72
N ILE A 127 19.38 -2.83 1.10
CA ILE A 127 20.28 -2.12 2.01
C ILE A 127 19.87 -2.40 3.45
N LYS A 128 20.73 -3.13 4.18
CA LYS A 128 20.46 -3.53 5.57
C LYS A 128 20.24 -2.33 6.50
N GLU A 129 21.01 -1.29 6.28
CA GLU A 129 21.01 -0.05 7.04
C GLU A 129 19.89 0.93 6.66
N ALA A 130 19.02 0.58 5.71
CA ALA A 130 17.87 1.39 5.32
C ALA A 130 16.99 1.77 6.53
N ASP A 131 16.40 2.98 6.49
CA ASP A 131 15.52 3.45 7.56
C ASP A 131 14.35 2.47 7.75
N PRO A 132 14.25 1.83 8.91
CA PRO A 132 13.21 0.83 9.16
C PRO A 132 11.79 1.40 9.10
N ARG A 133 11.60 2.71 9.33
CA ARG A 133 10.28 3.37 9.21
C ARG A 133 9.81 3.43 7.76
N LEU A 134 10.75 3.53 6.80
CA LEU A 134 10.43 3.52 5.38
C LEU A 134 10.22 2.09 4.84
N LYS A 135 10.73 1.06 5.52
CA LYS A 135 10.57 -0.33 5.09
C LYS A 135 9.12 -0.76 4.98
N SER A 136 8.30 -0.40 5.96
CA SER A 136 6.87 -0.70 5.94
C SER A 136 6.20 -0.07 4.71
N ASN A 137 6.44 1.23 4.46
CA ASN A 137 5.91 1.91 3.29
C ASN A 137 6.36 1.24 1.98
N VAL A 138 7.65 0.90 1.88
CA VAL A 138 8.20 0.27 0.67
C VAL A 138 7.58 -1.10 0.42
N ILE A 139 7.39 -1.93 1.46
CA ILE A 139 6.72 -3.23 1.33
C ILE A 139 5.27 -3.05 0.87
N SER A 140 4.54 -2.10 1.44
CA SER A 140 3.19 -1.76 1.00
C SER A 140 3.15 -1.34 -0.47
N MET A 141 4.08 -0.46 -0.90
CA MET A 141 4.16 -0.04 -2.31
C MET A 141 4.48 -1.20 -3.24
N LEU A 142 5.39 -2.09 -2.87
CA LEU A 142 5.71 -3.28 -3.68
C LEU A 142 4.51 -4.23 -3.79
N GLY A 143 3.71 -4.37 -2.76
CA GLY A 143 2.47 -5.14 -2.81
C GLY A 143 1.45 -4.53 -3.76
N GLN A 144 1.24 -3.20 -3.69
CA GLN A 144 0.35 -2.48 -4.60
C GLN A 144 0.81 -2.57 -6.06
N LEU A 145 2.10 -2.36 -6.32
CA LEU A 145 2.69 -2.48 -7.65
C LEU A 145 2.57 -3.91 -8.20
N SER A 146 2.80 -4.93 -7.34
CA SER A 146 2.66 -6.32 -7.74
C SER A 146 1.22 -6.68 -8.11
N TYR A 147 0.23 -6.14 -7.37
CA TYR A 147 -1.18 -6.30 -7.70
C TYR A 147 -1.51 -5.66 -9.06
N ALA A 148 -1.04 -4.44 -9.28
CA ALA A 148 -1.27 -3.70 -10.53
C ALA A 148 -0.67 -4.40 -11.77
N GLU A 149 0.46 -5.09 -11.60
CA GLU A 149 1.10 -5.89 -12.65
C GLU A 149 0.45 -7.28 -12.86
N GLY A 150 -0.58 -7.64 -12.08
CA GLY A 150 -1.19 -8.98 -12.13
C GLY A 150 -0.38 -10.07 -11.40
N SER A 151 0.68 -9.71 -10.68
CA SER A 151 1.50 -10.63 -9.88
C SER A 151 0.85 -10.88 -8.52
N TYR A 152 -0.35 -11.49 -8.53
CA TYR A 152 -1.23 -11.56 -7.35
C TYR A 152 -0.65 -12.32 -6.16
N THR A 153 0.08 -13.42 -6.39
CA THR A 153 0.74 -14.17 -5.31
C THR A 153 1.79 -13.28 -4.62
N THR A 154 2.62 -12.59 -5.41
CA THR A 154 3.62 -11.66 -4.88
C THR A 154 2.99 -10.48 -4.14
N ALA A 155 1.82 -10.00 -4.61
CA ALA A 155 1.07 -8.95 -3.93
C ALA A 155 0.59 -9.41 -2.54
N ILE A 156 0.08 -10.64 -2.44
CA ILE A 156 -0.32 -11.25 -1.17
C ILE A 156 0.87 -11.32 -0.22
N ASP A 157 2.01 -11.86 -0.67
CA ASP A 157 3.21 -12.03 0.16
C ASP A 157 3.68 -10.68 0.74
N TYR A 158 3.72 -9.62 -0.07
CA TYR A 158 4.09 -8.28 0.40
C TYR A 158 3.07 -7.70 1.37
N MET A 159 1.77 -7.86 1.10
CA MET A 159 0.73 -7.32 1.98
C MET A 159 0.67 -8.05 3.32
N GLU A 160 0.89 -9.36 3.36
CA GLU A 160 1.00 -10.11 4.61
C GLU A 160 2.22 -9.65 5.43
N GLN A 161 3.38 -9.44 4.80
CA GLN A 161 4.56 -8.87 5.44
C GLN A 161 4.26 -7.47 6.00
N TRP A 162 3.59 -6.61 5.22
CA TRP A 162 3.24 -5.27 5.67
C TRP A 162 2.30 -5.30 6.88
N ILE A 163 1.23 -6.11 6.83
CA ILE A 163 0.29 -6.26 7.94
C ILE A 163 1.03 -6.71 9.21
N ALA A 164 1.97 -7.64 9.10
CA ALA A 164 2.75 -8.13 10.23
C ALA A 164 3.70 -7.06 10.83
N MET A 165 4.05 -6.03 10.06
CA MET A 165 4.91 -4.92 10.53
C MET A 165 4.12 -3.80 11.21
N GLU A 166 2.80 -3.72 10.98
CA GLU A 166 1.97 -2.63 11.48
C GLU A 166 1.34 -2.97 12.84
N SER A 167 1.43 -2.04 13.79
CA SER A 167 0.72 -2.16 15.07
C SER A 167 -0.79 -1.91 14.93
N ASN A 168 -1.17 -1.16 13.90
CA ASN A 168 -2.54 -0.82 13.58
C ASN A 168 -2.72 -0.82 12.05
N PRO A 169 -2.72 -2.00 11.39
CA PRO A 169 -2.85 -2.07 9.95
C PRO A 169 -4.19 -1.48 9.48
N SER A 170 -4.16 -0.76 8.38
CA SER A 170 -5.38 -0.30 7.72
C SER A 170 -6.03 -1.45 6.91
N SER A 171 -7.25 -1.26 6.44
CA SER A 171 -7.93 -2.24 5.58
C SER A 171 -7.23 -2.47 4.25
N LEU A 172 -6.38 -1.56 3.80
CA LEU A 172 -5.72 -1.59 2.48
C LEU A 172 -5.04 -2.93 2.18
N GLY A 173 -4.27 -3.48 3.12
CA GLY A 173 -3.58 -4.75 2.92
C GLY A 173 -4.56 -5.91 2.72
N PHE A 174 -5.61 -5.95 3.52
CA PHE A 174 -6.65 -6.97 3.42
C PHE A 174 -7.47 -6.84 2.14
N ASP A 175 -7.76 -5.61 1.69
CA ASP A 175 -8.44 -5.32 0.42
C ASP A 175 -7.63 -5.88 -0.76
N ILE A 176 -6.32 -5.62 -0.79
CA ILE A 176 -5.44 -6.10 -1.86
C ILE A 176 -5.30 -7.63 -1.84
N ILE A 177 -5.17 -8.23 -0.65
CA ILE A 177 -5.13 -9.69 -0.52
C ILE A 177 -6.43 -10.31 -1.01
N ALA A 178 -7.58 -9.76 -0.61
CA ALA A 178 -8.89 -10.24 -1.03
C ALA A 178 -9.06 -10.18 -2.56
N ALA A 179 -8.74 -9.02 -3.15
CA ALA A 179 -8.78 -8.81 -4.59
C ALA A 179 -7.81 -9.75 -5.33
N SER A 180 -6.62 -10.00 -4.77
CA SER A 180 -5.64 -10.93 -5.33
C SER A 180 -6.18 -12.37 -5.34
N TYR A 181 -6.76 -12.84 -4.24
CA TYR A 181 -7.38 -14.18 -4.19
C TYR A 181 -8.59 -14.29 -5.13
N TRP A 182 -9.37 -13.22 -5.30
CA TRP A 182 -10.43 -13.18 -6.30
C TRP A 182 -9.89 -13.40 -7.71
N GLN A 183 -8.82 -12.71 -8.08
CA GLN A 183 -8.17 -12.91 -9.38
C GLN A 183 -7.61 -14.33 -9.56
N LEU A 184 -7.07 -14.90 -8.47
CA LEU A 184 -6.58 -16.29 -8.44
C LEU A 184 -7.71 -17.33 -8.36
N LYS A 185 -8.99 -16.90 -8.37
CA LYS A 185 -10.18 -17.76 -8.28
C LYS A 185 -10.33 -18.52 -6.96
N ASP A 186 -9.58 -18.17 -5.93
CA ASP A 186 -9.75 -18.68 -4.56
C ASP A 186 -10.82 -17.86 -3.83
N LYS A 187 -12.09 -18.13 -4.16
CA LYS A 187 -13.25 -17.42 -3.63
C LYS A 187 -13.34 -17.50 -2.10
N LYS A 188 -12.97 -18.65 -1.52
CA LYS A 188 -13.02 -18.86 -0.07
C LYS A 188 -12.07 -17.93 0.67
N LYS A 189 -10.83 -17.78 0.17
CA LYS A 189 -9.88 -16.84 0.76
C LYS A 189 -10.26 -15.39 0.44
N ALA A 190 -10.73 -15.11 -0.78
CA ALA A 190 -11.22 -13.79 -1.14
C ALA A 190 -12.31 -13.31 -0.16
N LEU A 191 -13.30 -14.14 0.14
CA LEU A 191 -14.36 -13.84 1.12
C LEU A 191 -13.77 -13.55 2.50
N LYS A 192 -12.94 -14.46 3.03
CA LYS A 192 -12.30 -14.32 4.34
C LYS A 192 -11.54 -13.00 4.49
N PHE A 193 -10.77 -12.61 3.48
CA PHE A 193 -9.97 -11.38 3.54
C PHE A 193 -10.80 -10.12 3.28
N SER A 194 -11.88 -10.18 2.49
CA SER A 194 -12.83 -9.08 2.34
C SER A 194 -13.58 -8.78 3.64
N GLU A 195 -14.01 -9.81 4.37
CA GLU A 195 -14.61 -9.66 5.70
C GLU A 195 -13.62 -9.04 6.70
N ARG A 196 -12.35 -9.47 6.68
CA ARG A 196 -11.30 -8.86 7.50
C ARG A 196 -11.06 -7.39 7.15
N ALA A 197 -11.04 -7.04 5.86
CA ALA A 197 -10.88 -5.66 5.43
C ALA A 197 -12.00 -4.77 5.98
N LEU A 198 -13.25 -5.22 5.88
CA LEU A 198 -14.41 -4.51 6.42
C LEU A 198 -14.34 -4.38 7.94
N CYS A 199 -14.00 -5.48 8.64
CA CYS A 199 -13.85 -5.52 10.09
C CYS A 199 -12.78 -4.51 10.57
N VAL A 200 -11.59 -4.52 9.96
CA VAL A 200 -10.48 -3.62 10.29
C VAL A 200 -10.83 -2.16 10.02
N ALA A 201 -11.50 -1.86 8.89
CA ALA A 201 -11.93 -0.49 8.59
C ALA A 201 -12.87 0.03 9.68
N LYS A 202 -13.88 -0.76 10.09
CA LYS A 202 -14.80 -0.41 11.17
C LYS A 202 -14.10 -0.25 12.52
N ALA A 203 -13.20 -1.17 12.88
CA ALA A 203 -12.43 -1.10 14.13
C ALA A 203 -11.56 0.16 14.19
N ASN A 204 -11.01 0.59 13.06
CA ASN A 204 -10.22 1.82 12.93
C ASN A 204 -11.08 3.09 12.73
N LYS A 205 -12.41 2.98 12.79
CA LYS A 205 -13.34 4.08 12.53
C LYS A 205 -13.11 4.75 11.17
N SER A 206 -12.63 3.98 10.19
CA SER A 206 -12.44 4.42 8.81
C SER A 206 -13.58 3.92 7.93
N LYS A 207 -13.88 4.67 6.86
CA LYS A 207 -14.88 4.24 5.89
C LYS A 207 -14.32 3.09 5.06
N PRO A 208 -15.00 1.91 5.01
CA PRO A 208 -14.60 0.83 4.12
C PRO A 208 -14.66 1.29 2.66
N LYS A 209 -13.84 0.70 1.80
CA LYS A 209 -13.87 0.99 0.38
C LYS A 209 -15.13 0.41 -0.28
N GLU A 210 -15.68 1.12 -1.25
CA GLU A 210 -16.82 0.62 -2.04
C GLU A 210 -16.47 -0.71 -2.74
N SER A 211 -15.22 -0.86 -3.23
CA SER A 211 -14.74 -2.10 -3.83
C SER A 211 -14.78 -3.30 -2.89
N THR A 212 -14.57 -3.09 -1.58
CA THR A 212 -14.69 -4.14 -0.56
C THR A 212 -16.13 -4.65 -0.45
N TYR A 213 -17.10 -3.74 -0.41
CA TYR A 213 -18.52 -4.10 -0.38
C TYR A 213 -18.94 -4.81 -1.67
N ASN A 214 -18.53 -4.29 -2.83
CA ASN A 214 -18.88 -4.90 -4.11
C ASN A 214 -18.34 -6.32 -4.24
N LEU A 215 -17.12 -6.56 -3.78
CA LEU A 215 -16.52 -7.90 -3.76
C LEU A 215 -17.26 -8.84 -2.79
N LEU A 216 -17.61 -8.38 -1.59
CA LEU A 216 -18.39 -9.15 -0.63
C LEU A 216 -19.74 -9.55 -1.19
N ILE A 217 -20.49 -8.61 -1.77
CA ILE A 217 -21.80 -8.87 -2.40
C ILE A 217 -21.66 -9.93 -3.50
N ALA A 218 -20.65 -9.79 -4.37
CA ALA A 218 -20.41 -10.77 -5.43
C ALA A 218 -20.13 -12.18 -4.87
N LEU A 219 -19.31 -12.26 -3.82
CA LEU A 219 -18.94 -13.54 -3.19
C LEU A 219 -20.11 -14.21 -2.47
N TYR A 220 -20.96 -13.43 -1.77
CA TYR A 220 -22.13 -13.98 -1.09
C TYR A 220 -23.20 -14.43 -2.09
N ASN A 221 -23.49 -13.65 -3.14
CA ASN A 221 -24.46 -14.03 -4.18
C ASN A 221 -24.03 -15.31 -4.93
N GLU A 222 -22.74 -15.56 -5.07
CA GLU A 222 -22.25 -16.82 -5.65
C GLU A 222 -22.37 -18.00 -4.69
N ASN A 223 -22.19 -17.79 -3.38
CA ASN A 223 -22.35 -18.85 -2.37
C ASN A 223 -23.82 -19.27 -2.15
N GLU A 224 -24.78 -18.35 -2.35
CA GLU A 224 -26.21 -18.67 -2.26
C GLU A 224 -26.74 -19.46 -3.49
N ARG A 225 -25.93 -19.60 -4.55
CA ARG A 225 -26.30 -20.34 -5.76
C ARG A 225 -25.79 -21.80 -5.80
N ILE A 226 -25.09 -22.23 -4.73
CA ILE A 226 -24.62 -23.61 -4.53
C ILE A 226 -25.49 -24.30 -3.49
#